data_aad0a883a81c0488785cecdb88689bab
#
_entry.id   aad0a883a81c0488785cecdb88689bab
#
_cell.length_a   1.000
_cell.length_b   1.000
_cell.length_c   1.000
_cell.angle_alpha   90.00
_cell.angle_beta   90.00
_cell.angle_gamma   90.00
#
_symmetry.space_group_name_H-M   'P 1'
#
loop_
_entity.id
_entity.type
_entity.pdbx_description
1 polymer ?
#
loop_
_entity_poly.entity_id
_entity_poly.type
_entity_poly.pdbx_seq_one_letter_code
_entity_poly.pdbx_strand_id
1 'polypeptide(L)'
;MQAKGRTIQGDIEDALSVIYPGEQITLFGAGRTDAGVHAIGQIAHFDLKKKIKKKNFILGVNQYIANNPVTVLNIKKTNDKFHSRFDAKERTYQYVIINRQSPLALQKNKAWHIRKKLDLKAMKKGAKLLLGTHDFSTFRASSCAAK
;
A
#
# COMPACT_ATOMS: atom_id res chain seq x y z
N MET A 1 -12.34 4.91 -2.92
CA MET A 1 -11.83 6.28 -2.71
C MET A 1 -12.13 6.71 -1.29
N GLN A 2 -11.23 7.40 -0.63
CA GLN A 2 -11.55 8.10 0.62
C GLN A 2 -12.39 9.34 0.26
N ALA A 3 -13.41 9.63 1.03
CA ALA A 3 -14.39 10.68 0.71
C ALA A 3 -13.84 12.12 0.71
N LYS A 4 -12.64 12.37 1.22
CA LYS A 4 -11.95 13.67 1.20
C LYS A 4 -10.44 13.46 1.15
N GLY A 5 -9.79 14.02 0.11
CA GLY A 5 -8.33 14.10 -0.02
C GLY A 5 -7.76 13.33 -1.22
N ARG A 6 -6.53 13.69 -1.57
CA ARG A 6 -5.74 13.08 -2.63
C ARG A 6 -5.33 11.67 -2.22
N THR A 7 -5.43 10.71 -3.13
CA THR A 7 -5.07 9.31 -2.89
C THR A 7 -4.09 8.82 -3.94
N ILE A 8 -3.22 7.88 -3.57
CA ILE A 8 -2.29 7.21 -4.51
C ILE A 8 -3.05 6.58 -5.69
N GLN A 9 -4.21 6.00 -5.42
CA GLN A 9 -5.08 5.45 -6.46
C GLN A 9 -5.52 6.55 -7.43
N GLY A 10 -6.04 7.68 -6.93
CA GLY A 10 -6.47 8.81 -7.77
C GLY A 10 -5.32 9.39 -8.59
N ASP A 11 -4.14 9.59 -8.00
CA ASP A 11 -2.97 10.07 -8.72
C ASP A 11 -2.59 9.20 -9.92
N ILE A 12 -2.71 7.87 -9.78
CA ILE A 12 -2.43 6.93 -10.87
C ILE A 12 -3.58 6.91 -11.88
N GLU A 13 -4.84 6.94 -11.44
CA GLU A 13 -6.01 7.02 -12.34
C GLU A 13 -5.98 8.30 -13.19
N ASP A 14 -5.62 9.44 -12.60
CA ASP A 14 -5.44 10.72 -13.30
C ASP A 14 -4.33 10.62 -14.36
N ALA A 15 -3.18 10.03 -14.00
CA ALA A 15 -2.10 9.79 -14.95
C ALA A 15 -2.54 8.92 -16.13
N LEU A 16 -3.30 7.86 -15.84
CA LEU A 16 -3.82 6.94 -16.86
C LEU A 16 -4.84 7.61 -17.77
N SER A 17 -5.69 8.49 -17.24
CA SER A 17 -6.66 9.25 -18.05
C SER A 17 -6.01 10.18 -19.06
N VAL A 18 -4.87 10.75 -18.71
CA VAL A 18 -4.08 11.61 -19.61
C VAL A 18 -3.35 10.79 -20.68
N ILE A 19 -2.76 9.65 -20.29
CA ILE A 19 -1.99 8.79 -21.20
C ILE A 19 -2.91 8.04 -22.18
N TYR A 20 -4.11 7.71 -21.74
CA TYR A 20 -5.12 6.96 -22.51
C TYR A 20 -6.44 7.73 -22.60
N PRO A 21 -6.47 8.87 -23.29
CA PRO A 21 -7.68 9.68 -23.40
C PRO A 21 -8.84 8.89 -24.01
N GLY A 22 -10.02 9.06 -23.41
CA GLY A 22 -11.23 8.34 -23.80
C GLY A 22 -11.40 6.95 -23.18
N GLU A 23 -10.43 6.46 -22.42
CA GLU A 23 -10.58 5.24 -21.62
C GLU A 23 -10.96 5.60 -20.17
N GLN A 24 -12.03 5.00 -19.67
CA GLN A 24 -12.38 5.11 -18.26
C GLN A 24 -11.68 3.98 -17.49
N ILE A 25 -10.57 4.31 -16.83
CA ILE A 25 -9.73 3.32 -16.14
C ILE A 25 -9.95 3.44 -14.64
N THR A 26 -10.36 2.34 -14.02
CA THR A 26 -10.44 2.21 -12.57
C THR A 26 -9.33 1.31 -12.07
N LEU A 27 -8.57 1.79 -11.06
CA LEU A 27 -7.49 1.04 -10.45
C LEU A 27 -7.98 0.31 -9.20
N PHE A 28 -7.71 -0.98 -9.11
CA PHE A 28 -8.05 -1.82 -7.96
C PHE A 28 -6.79 -2.25 -7.22
N GLY A 29 -6.58 -1.72 -6.02
CA GLY A 29 -5.44 -2.11 -5.16
C GLY A 29 -5.66 -3.44 -4.45
N ALA A 30 -4.57 -4.14 -4.15
CA ALA A 30 -4.60 -5.40 -3.39
C ALA A 30 -5.11 -5.23 -1.96
N GLY A 31 -4.99 -4.05 -1.38
CA GLY A 31 -5.51 -3.70 -0.07
C GLY A 31 -5.64 -2.20 0.11
N ARG A 32 -6.50 -1.78 1.02
CA ARG A 32 -6.57 -0.40 1.48
C ARG A 32 -5.62 -0.22 2.66
N THR A 33 -4.99 0.93 2.74
CA THR A 33 -4.16 1.35 3.87
C THR A 33 -4.65 2.70 4.37
N ASP A 34 -4.47 2.96 5.65
CA ASP A 34 -4.80 4.25 6.25
C ASP A 34 -3.82 5.35 5.79
N ALA A 35 -4.21 6.61 6.00
CA ALA A 35 -3.35 7.74 5.68
C ALA A 35 -2.03 7.65 6.45
N GLY A 36 -0.92 7.94 5.76
CA GLY A 36 0.42 7.88 6.35
C GLY A 36 1.07 6.50 6.35
N VAL A 37 0.38 5.45 5.93
CA VAL A 37 0.99 4.11 5.74
C VAL A 37 1.78 4.10 4.44
N HIS A 38 3.04 3.69 4.52
CA HIS A 38 3.92 3.51 3.37
C HIS A 38 3.84 2.09 2.83
N ALA A 39 4.03 1.90 1.53
CA ALA A 39 4.15 0.59 0.91
C ALA A 39 5.50 0.47 0.20
N ILE A 40 6.27 -0.57 0.53
CA ILE A 40 7.48 -0.94 -0.22
C ILE A 40 7.10 -1.48 -1.60
N GLY A 41 5.98 -2.21 -1.67
CA GLY A 41 5.41 -2.70 -2.92
C GLY A 41 3.92 -3.00 -2.73
N GLN A 42 3.08 -2.33 -3.49
CA GLN A 42 1.64 -2.57 -3.57
C GLN A 42 1.30 -3.07 -4.97
N ILE A 43 0.47 -4.08 -5.07
CA ILE A 43 -0.05 -4.57 -6.35
C ILE A 43 -1.43 -3.97 -6.58
N ALA A 44 -1.65 -3.52 -7.81
CA ALA A 44 -2.96 -3.09 -8.29
C ALA A 44 -3.22 -3.68 -9.68
N HIS A 45 -4.47 -3.76 -10.09
CA HIS A 45 -4.83 -4.09 -11.46
C HIS A 45 -5.81 -3.07 -12.03
N PHE A 46 -5.86 -3.01 -13.32
CA PHE A 46 -6.84 -2.27 -14.09
C PHE A 46 -7.04 -2.94 -15.45
N ASP A 47 -8.17 -2.68 -16.07
CA ASP A 47 -8.47 -3.15 -17.40
C ASP A 47 -8.21 -2.05 -18.43
N LEU A 48 -7.61 -2.41 -19.56
CA LEU A 48 -7.36 -1.53 -20.68
C LEU A 48 -7.50 -2.27 -22.01
N LYS A 49 -8.30 -1.73 -22.92
CA LYS A 49 -8.50 -2.33 -24.25
C LYS A 49 -7.30 -2.16 -25.18
N LYS A 50 -6.50 -1.12 -24.97
CA LYS A 50 -5.33 -0.80 -25.80
C LYS A 50 -4.10 -1.64 -25.42
N LYS A 51 -3.28 -1.96 -26.42
CA LYS A 51 -1.99 -2.62 -26.18
C LYS A 51 -1.02 -1.67 -25.47
N ILE A 52 -0.37 -2.16 -24.42
CA ILE A 52 0.61 -1.41 -23.64
C ILE A 52 2.02 -1.83 -24.05
N LYS A 53 2.87 -0.86 -24.38
CA LYS A 53 4.32 -1.04 -24.42
C LYS A 53 4.87 -0.78 -23.01
N LYS A 54 5.32 -1.83 -22.31
CA LYS A 54 5.73 -1.79 -20.90
C LYS A 54 6.63 -0.61 -20.54
N LYS A 55 7.72 -0.40 -21.31
CA LYS A 55 8.67 0.71 -21.08
C LYS A 55 8.00 2.07 -21.15
N ASN A 56 7.21 2.30 -22.18
CA ASN A 56 6.53 3.58 -22.40
C ASN A 56 5.49 3.86 -21.31
N PHE A 57 4.78 2.82 -20.89
CA PHE A 57 3.80 2.91 -19.81
C PHE A 57 4.47 3.36 -18.51
N ILE A 58 5.53 2.66 -18.07
CA ILE A 58 6.22 2.97 -16.81
C ILE A 58 6.80 4.39 -16.85
N LEU A 59 7.45 4.77 -17.95
CA LEU A 59 8.02 6.11 -18.09
C LEU A 59 6.94 7.20 -18.09
N GLY A 60 5.87 7.02 -18.87
CA GLY A 60 4.79 8.02 -18.98
C GLY A 60 4.04 8.21 -17.67
N VAL A 61 3.64 7.12 -17.00
CA VAL A 61 2.96 7.23 -15.70
C VAL A 61 3.87 7.88 -14.67
N ASN A 62 5.13 7.44 -14.55
CA ASN A 62 6.05 7.99 -13.56
C ASN A 62 6.42 9.45 -13.85
N GLN A 63 6.48 9.87 -15.10
CA GLN A 63 6.66 11.28 -15.46
C GLN A 63 5.49 12.14 -14.98
N TYR A 64 4.25 11.65 -15.15
CA TYR A 64 3.06 12.38 -14.73
C TYR A 64 2.97 12.51 -13.19
N ILE A 65 3.29 11.43 -12.46
CA ILE A 65 3.23 11.39 -11.00
C ILE A 65 4.55 11.77 -10.31
N ALA A 66 5.53 12.33 -11.00
CA ALA A 66 6.89 12.58 -10.50
C ALA A 66 6.93 13.43 -9.19
N ASN A 67 5.97 14.33 -9.01
CA ASN A 67 5.86 15.16 -7.81
C ASN A 67 5.06 14.51 -6.66
N ASN A 68 4.61 13.27 -6.85
CA ASN A 68 3.81 12.54 -5.87
C ASN A 68 4.68 11.49 -5.18
N PRO A 69 4.38 11.13 -3.92
CA PRO A 69 5.15 10.13 -3.19
C PRO A 69 4.78 8.69 -3.62
N VAL A 70 4.73 8.45 -4.93
CA VAL A 70 4.39 7.16 -5.54
C VAL A 70 5.22 6.93 -6.80
N THR A 71 5.56 5.67 -7.05
CA THR A 71 6.29 5.24 -8.26
C THR A 71 5.76 3.91 -8.73
N VAL A 72 5.50 3.80 -10.03
CA VAL A 72 5.19 2.52 -10.68
C VAL A 72 6.50 1.81 -11.02
N LEU A 73 6.75 0.69 -10.34
CA LEU A 73 7.98 -0.09 -10.52
C LEU A 73 7.90 -1.06 -11.70
N ASN A 74 6.73 -1.63 -11.93
CA ASN A 74 6.54 -2.65 -12.93
C ASN A 74 5.09 -2.74 -13.41
N ILE A 75 4.90 -3.27 -14.61
CA ILE A 75 3.60 -3.67 -15.15
C ILE A 75 3.71 -5.02 -15.84
N LYS A 76 2.69 -5.86 -15.69
CA LYS A 76 2.61 -7.17 -16.31
C LYS A 76 1.16 -7.41 -16.78
N LYS A 77 1.02 -7.90 -18.01
CA LYS A 77 -0.28 -8.42 -18.49
C LYS A 77 -0.60 -9.71 -17.74
N THR A 78 -1.82 -9.84 -17.31
CA THR A 78 -2.35 -11.04 -16.65
C THR A 78 -3.60 -11.54 -17.39
N ASN A 79 -4.25 -12.57 -16.89
CA ASN A 79 -5.51 -13.08 -17.43
C ASN A 79 -6.69 -12.21 -16.97
N ASP A 80 -7.80 -12.29 -17.67
CA ASP A 80 -8.98 -11.44 -17.42
C ASP A 80 -9.74 -11.79 -16.13
N LYS A 81 -9.38 -12.92 -15.47
CA LYS A 81 -9.93 -13.33 -14.16
C LYS A 81 -9.13 -12.85 -12.98
N PHE A 82 -7.93 -12.29 -13.22
CA PHE A 82 -7.05 -11.83 -12.13
C PHE A 82 -7.65 -10.66 -11.37
N HIS A 83 -7.66 -10.78 -10.05
CA HIS A 83 -8.08 -9.69 -9.17
C HIS A 83 -7.05 -9.46 -8.05
N SER A 84 -6.37 -8.32 -8.06
CA SER A 84 -5.26 -8.01 -7.14
C SER A 84 -5.60 -8.21 -5.67
N ARG A 85 -6.84 -7.99 -5.25
CA ARG A 85 -7.27 -8.13 -3.86
C ARG A 85 -7.62 -9.57 -3.49
N PHE A 86 -8.32 -10.30 -4.37
CA PHE A 86 -8.82 -11.64 -4.06
C PHE A 86 -7.78 -12.72 -4.32
N ASP A 87 -6.89 -12.50 -5.30
CA ASP A 87 -5.79 -13.42 -5.60
C ASP A 87 -4.52 -13.14 -4.79
N ALA A 88 -4.55 -12.16 -3.87
CA ALA A 88 -3.44 -11.91 -2.98
C ALA A 88 -3.27 -13.06 -1.99
N LYS A 89 -2.13 -13.75 -2.08
CA LYS A 89 -1.78 -14.88 -1.21
C LYS A 89 -1.26 -14.44 0.14
N GLU A 90 -0.58 -13.30 0.18
CA GLU A 90 0.06 -12.79 1.39
C GLU A 90 0.03 -11.25 1.40
N ARG A 91 -0.07 -10.69 2.61
CA ARG A 91 0.12 -9.26 2.90
C ARG A 91 1.01 -9.13 4.11
N THR A 92 2.21 -8.63 3.91
CA THR A 92 3.17 -8.44 4.98
C THR A 92 3.15 -6.99 5.46
N TYR A 93 3.04 -6.80 6.77
CA TYR A 93 3.07 -5.49 7.40
C TYR A 93 4.28 -5.39 8.33
N GLN A 94 4.96 -4.24 8.28
CA GLN A 94 6.11 -3.95 9.13
C GLN A 94 5.88 -2.67 9.91
N TYR A 95 5.99 -2.75 11.23
CA TYR A 95 6.01 -1.59 12.12
C TYR A 95 7.45 -1.30 12.52
N VAL A 96 7.95 -0.14 12.11
CA VAL A 96 9.31 0.30 12.46
C VAL A 96 9.22 1.16 13.71
N ILE A 97 9.88 0.72 14.78
CA ILE A 97 9.97 1.47 16.06
C ILE A 97 11.40 1.92 16.25
N ILE A 98 11.59 3.21 16.49
CA ILE A 98 12.90 3.77 16.89
C ILE A 98 12.82 4.20 18.34
N ASN A 99 13.53 3.45 19.20
CA ASN A 99 13.54 3.68 20.63
C ASN A 99 14.81 4.44 21.05
N ARG A 100 14.69 5.76 21.18
CA ARG A 100 15.76 6.65 21.63
C ARG A 100 15.19 7.98 22.16
N GLN A 101 15.98 8.73 22.94
CA GLN A 101 15.58 10.04 23.45
C GLN A 101 15.53 11.11 22.37
N SER A 102 16.53 11.15 21.48
CA SER A 102 16.64 12.17 20.44
C SER A 102 15.54 12.02 19.40
N PRO A 103 14.94 13.13 18.91
CA PRO A 103 13.90 13.11 17.87
C PRO A 103 14.33 12.44 16.58
N LEU A 104 13.35 12.05 15.77
CA LEU A 104 13.58 11.51 14.43
C LEU A 104 13.80 12.67 13.45
N ALA A 105 14.79 12.52 12.57
CA ALA A 105 15.01 13.39 11.42
C ALA A 105 14.70 12.62 10.12
N LEU A 106 15.61 11.77 9.65
CA LEU A 106 15.46 11.02 8.39
C LEU A 106 14.30 10.04 8.38
N GLN A 107 13.93 9.51 9.55
CA GLN A 107 12.85 8.53 9.71
C GLN A 107 11.52 9.17 10.16
N LYS A 108 11.44 10.50 10.14
CA LYS A 108 10.19 11.22 10.45
C LYS A 108 9.07 10.73 9.50
N ASN A 109 7.91 10.43 10.06
CA ASN A 109 6.75 9.85 9.37
C ASN A 109 6.95 8.43 8.77
N LYS A 110 8.11 7.78 9.02
CA LYS A 110 8.39 6.41 8.54
C LYS A 110 8.57 5.41 9.69
N ALA A 111 8.74 5.90 10.91
CA ALA A 111 8.90 5.07 12.09
C ALA A 111 8.15 5.67 13.28
N TRP A 112 7.70 4.79 14.17
CA TRP A 112 7.14 5.20 15.45
C TRP A 112 8.25 5.52 16.44
N HIS A 113 8.31 6.77 16.89
CA HIS A 113 9.30 7.22 17.84
C HIS A 113 8.83 7.00 19.27
N ILE A 114 9.55 6.19 20.03
CA ILE A 114 9.29 5.94 21.44
C ILE A 114 10.51 6.35 22.26
N ARG A 115 10.33 7.35 23.13
CA ARG A 115 11.41 7.87 23.98
C ARG A 115 11.65 6.99 25.22
N LYS A 116 10.57 6.46 25.81
CA LYS A 116 10.67 5.57 26.98
C LYS A 116 11.36 4.26 26.60
N LYS A 117 12.30 3.80 27.41
CA LYS A 117 12.98 2.52 27.20
C LYS A 117 11.97 1.39 27.12
N LEU A 118 12.08 0.57 26.09
CA LEU A 118 11.23 -0.60 25.84
C LEU A 118 11.87 -1.85 26.40
N ASP A 119 11.07 -2.70 27.02
CA ASP A 119 11.48 -4.06 27.38
C ASP A 119 11.32 -5.00 26.17
N LEU A 120 12.39 -5.16 25.43
CA LEU A 120 12.40 -6.04 24.24
C LEU A 120 12.20 -7.53 24.59
N LYS A 121 12.56 -7.95 25.83
CA LYS A 121 12.34 -9.34 26.26
C LYS A 121 10.86 -9.61 26.45
N ALA A 122 10.17 -8.71 27.15
CA ALA A 122 8.73 -8.80 27.35
C ALA A 122 7.97 -8.71 26.00
N MET A 123 8.38 -7.77 25.12
CA MET A 123 7.80 -7.66 23.76
C MET A 123 7.95 -8.94 22.95
N LYS A 124 9.15 -9.54 22.92
CA LYS A 124 9.39 -10.81 22.23
C LYS A 124 8.58 -11.97 22.84
N LYS A 125 8.42 -12.00 24.16
CA LYS A 125 7.59 -13.01 24.84
C LYS A 125 6.13 -12.86 24.43
N GLY A 126 5.60 -11.63 24.44
CA GLY A 126 4.23 -11.35 23.99
C GLY A 126 4.02 -11.69 22.51
N ALA A 127 4.95 -11.30 21.62
CA ALA A 127 4.86 -11.57 20.20
C ALA A 127 4.82 -13.08 19.88
N LYS A 128 5.53 -13.93 20.65
CA LYS A 128 5.48 -15.38 20.46
C LYS A 128 4.09 -15.96 20.68
N LEU A 129 3.25 -15.37 21.53
CA LEU A 129 1.88 -15.82 21.77
C LEU A 129 0.94 -15.54 20.58
N LEU A 130 1.35 -14.66 19.67
CA LEU A 130 0.58 -14.29 18.48
C LEU A 130 0.99 -15.07 17.22
N LEU A 131 2.02 -15.92 17.33
CA LEU A 131 2.46 -16.76 16.22
C LEU A 131 1.51 -17.94 16.01
N GLY A 132 1.21 -18.23 14.75
CA GLY A 132 0.34 -19.35 14.37
C GLY A 132 -1.04 -18.87 13.92
N THR A 133 -1.99 -19.79 13.95
CA THR A 133 -3.39 -19.53 13.59
C THR A 133 -4.20 -19.26 14.85
N HIS A 134 -4.73 -18.05 14.97
CA HIS A 134 -5.51 -17.63 16.14
C HIS A 134 -6.77 -16.87 15.68
N ASP A 135 -7.76 -16.82 16.54
CA ASP A 135 -8.89 -15.91 16.39
C ASP A 135 -8.48 -14.51 16.87
N PHE A 136 -8.31 -13.60 15.93
CA PHE A 136 -7.97 -12.19 16.18
C PHE A 136 -9.18 -11.27 16.20
N SER A 137 -10.40 -11.79 16.35
CA SER A 137 -11.65 -10.99 16.32
C SER A 137 -11.63 -9.83 17.30
N THR A 138 -11.05 -10.02 18.48
CA THR A 138 -10.91 -8.96 19.50
C THR A 138 -10.05 -7.77 19.06
N PHE A 139 -9.14 -7.97 18.10
CA PHE A 139 -8.28 -6.92 17.56
C PHE A 139 -8.90 -6.19 16.35
N ARG A 140 -10.10 -6.58 15.94
CA ARG A 140 -10.77 -5.97 14.80
C ARG A 140 -11.48 -4.68 15.20
N ALA A 141 -11.46 -3.68 14.31
CA ALA A 141 -12.33 -2.52 14.49
C ALA A 141 -13.81 -2.92 14.41
N SER A 142 -14.65 -2.31 15.23
CA SER A 142 -16.10 -2.60 15.29
C SER A 142 -16.82 -2.43 13.94
N SER A 143 -16.29 -1.58 13.05
CA SER A 143 -16.81 -1.34 11.70
C SER A 143 -16.27 -2.30 10.64
N CYS A 144 -15.47 -3.31 11.01
CA CYS A 144 -14.89 -4.25 10.06
C CYS A 144 -15.93 -5.30 9.63
N ALA A 145 -16.36 -5.25 8.38
CA ALA A 145 -17.33 -6.19 7.79
C ALA A 145 -16.71 -7.51 7.27
N ALA A 146 -15.40 -7.73 7.44
CA ALA A 146 -14.77 -8.99 7.03
C ALA A 146 -15.22 -10.13 7.95
N LYS A 147 -15.75 -11.20 7.36
CA LYS A 147 -16.03 -12.47 8.04
C LYS A 147 -14.79 -13.34 8.05
#